data_ff4dcbb10a47baaf88b43ae31b53633c
#
_entry.id   ff4dcbb10a47baaf88b43ae31b53633c
#
_cell.length_a   1.000
_cell.length_b   1.000
_cell.length_c   1.000
_cell.angle_alpha   90.00
_cell.angle_beta   90.00
_cell.angle_gamma   90.00
#
_symmetry.space_group_name_H-M   'P 1'
#
loop_
_entity.id
_entity.type
_entity.pdbx_description
1 polymer ?
#
loop_
_entity_poly.entity_id
_entity_poly.type
_entity_poly.pdbx_seq_one_letter_code
_entity_poly.pdbx_strand_id
1 'polypeptide(L)'
;MFVSSMNRLLQGAEPVFLFSKCLALFTIWLGAAGTVAAQSAALQTIELYAGMHRLTAELAVEPDQRAQGLMGRQSLAEQRGMLFVFDRPGVQCFWMRNTFVPLSIAFLRDDGSIVNIEDMEPLKSDNHCSQEPVRLALEVNQGWFAARNVAPDMVIRGLPTLR
;
A
#
# COMPACT_ATOMS: atom_id res chain seq x y z
N MET A 1 30.93 54.68 -59.09
CA MET A 1 32.05 55.53 -58.84
C MET A 1 33.09 54.71 -58.10
N PHE A 2 34.06 54.34 -58.91
CA PHE A 2 35.50 54.23 -58.63
C PHE A 2 35.92 53.35 -57.51
N VAL A 3 36.51 52.27 -57.78
CA VAL A 3 37.83 51.88 -58.34
C VAL A 3 38.61 51.23 -57.15
N SER A 4 38.92 49.96 -57.25
CA SER A 4 40.21 49.42 -57.77
C SER A 4 41.28 49.50 -56.69
N SER A 5 41.97 48.55 -56.37
CA SER A 5 42.92 47.69 -57.04
C SER A 5 43.93 47.16 -56.03
N MET A 6 44.22 45.91 -56.20
CA MET A 6 45.60 45.39 -56.42
C MET A 6 46.57 45.43 -55.22
N ASN A 7 47.12 44.44 -54.80
CA ASN A 7 48.03 43.44 -55.26
C ASN A 7 49.06 43.01 -54.24
N ARG A 8 49.32 41.79 -54.20
CA ARG A 8 50.58 41.07 -54.38
C ARG A 8 51.37 40.65 -53.16
N LEU A 9 51.41 39.35 -53.07
CA LEU A 9 52.61 38.52 -52.85
C LEU A 9 53.48 38.76 -51.58
N LEU A 10 53.65 37.76 -50.82
CA LEU A 10 54.92 37.11 -50.58
C LEU A 10 54.68 35.81 -49.68
N GLN A 11 55.01 34.79 -50.33
CA GLN A 11 55.63 33.49 -49.90
C GLN A 11 56.36 33.49 -48.55
N GLY A 12 56.23 32.44 -47.83
CA GLY A 12 57.32 32.02 -46.98
C GLY A 12 56.89 31.21 -45.74
N ALA A 13 57.30 29.97 -45.76
CA ALA A 13 57.66 29.15 -44.60
C ALA A 13 56.56 28.45 -43.84
N GLU A 14 56.45 27.23 -44.14
CA GLU A 14 55.95 26.20 -43.23
C GLU A 14 56.84 26.10 -41.98
N PRO A 15 56.29 25.90 -40.82
CA PRO A 15 56.88 24.95 -39.88
C PRO A 15 55.94 23.80 -39.57
N VAL A 16 56.48 22.62 -39.73
CA VAL A 16 56.01 21.35 -39.29
C VAL A 16 55.72 21.39 -37.79
N PHE A 17 54.50 21.42 -37.39
CA PHE A 17 54.16 21.17 -35.99
C PHE A 17 53.61 19.78 -35.82
N LEU A 18 54.40 19.02 -35.05
CA LEU A 18 54.11 17.69 -34.56
C LEU A 18 52.68 17.57 -34.04
N PHE A 19 51.93 16.65 -34.60
CA PHE A 19 50.69 16.17 -34.04
C PHE A 19 50.97 15.44 -32.71
N SER A 20 50.90 16.13 -31.62
CA SER A 20 50.75 15.50 -30.31
C SER A 20 49.33 14.97 -30.20
N LYS A 21 49.22 13.65 -30.27
CA LYS A 21 47.98 12.91 -30.03
C LYS A 21 47.59 13.06 -28.57
N CYS A 22 46.78 14.06 -28.23
CA CYS A 22 46.04 14.05 -26.95
C CYS A 22 44.82 13.15 -27.14
N LEU A 23 45.01 11.90 -26.76
CA LEU A 23 43.93 10.91 -26.59
C LEU A 23 43.12 11.32 -25.35
N ALA A 24 42.08 12.13 -25.55
CA ALA A 24 41.13 12.43 -24.49
C ALA A 24 40.30 11.16 -24.22
N LEU A 25 40.64 10.47 -23.16
CA LEU A 25 39.82 9.39 -22.62
C LEU A 25 38.54 9.99 -22.03
N PHE A 26 37.50 10.03 -22.84
CA PHE A 26 36.15 10.36 -22.40
C PHE A 26 35.61 9.14 -21.65
N THR A 27 35.86 9.07 -20.34
CA THR A 27 35.22 8.06 -19.49
C THR A 27 33.75 8.38 -19.38
N ILE A 28 32.94 7.66 -20.15
CA ILE A 28 31.47 7.68 -20.02
C ILE A 28 31.16 7.03 -18.68
N TRP A 29 30.85 7.86 -17.68
CA TRP A 29 30.31 7.42 -16.42
C TRP A 29 28.84 7.02 -16.64
N LEU A 30 28.59 5.74 -16.94
CA LEU A 30 27.23 5.20 -16.95
C LEU A 30 26.75 5.20 -15.49
N GLY A 31 26.05 6.26 -15.09
CA GLY A 31 25.33 6.30 -13.85
C GLY A 31 24.22 5.26 -13.91
N ALA A 32 24.40 4.13 -13.22
CA ALA A 32 23.33 3.18 -12.99
C ALA A 32 22.26 3.89 -12.13
N ALA A 33 21.22 4.42 -12.77
CA ALA A 33 20.03 4.84 -12.07
C ALA A 33 19.37 3.59 -11.47
N GLY A 34 19.75 3.28 -10.22
CA GLY A 34 19.07 2.24 -9.47
C GLY A 34 17.63 2.66 -9.25
N THR A 35 16.69 2.02 -9.94
CA THR A 35 15.28 2.11 -9.63
C THR A 35 15.08 1.52 -8.24
N VAL A 36 14.95 2.38 -7.24
CA VAL A 36 14.46 1.98 -5.91
C VAL A 36 13.00 1.63 -6.11
N ALA A 37 12.72 0.35 -6.37
CA ALA A 37 11.37 -0.16 -6.27
C ALA A 37 10.97 -0.01 -4.80
N ALA A 38 10.03 0.87 -4.52
CA ALA A 38 9.39 0.96 -3.22
C ALA A 38 8.66 -0.37 -2.99
N GLN A 39 9.31 -1.30 -2.29
CA GLN A 39 8.65 -2.49 -1.76
C GLN A 39 7.64 -2.01 -0.74
N SER A 40 6.35 -2.13 -1.07
CA SER A 40 5.31 -2.01 -0.05
C SER A 40 5.62 -3.08 1.00
N ALA A 41 6.04 -2.65 2.18
CA ALA A 41 6.31 -3.57 3.28
C ALA A 41 5.02 -4.36 3.54
N ALA A 42 5.13 -5.69 3.54
CA ALA A 42 4.00 -6.55 3.87
C ALA A 42 3.49 -6.17 5.27
N LEU A 43 2.17 -6.08 5.42
CA LEU A 43 1.56 -5.78 6.71
C LEU A 43 1.93 -6.85 7.74
N GLN A 44 2.12 -6.42 8.98
CA GLN A 44 2.27 -7.35 10.10
C GLN A 44 1.02 -8.20 10.22
N THR A 45 1.17 -9.48 10.58
CA THR A 45 0.04 -10.40 10.77
C THR A 45 -0.03 -10.89 12.21
N ILE A 46 -1.25 -11.17 12.66
CA ILE A 46 -1.53 -11.77 13.96
C ILE A 46 -2.48 -12.95 13.81
N GLU A 47 -2.43 -13.86 14.79
CA GLU A 47 -3.38 -14.96 14.92
C GLU A 47 -4.53 -14.54 15.82
N LEU A 48 -5.76 -14.64 15.30
CA LEU A 48 -7.00 -14.37 16.02
C LEU A 48 -7.81 -15.64 16.18
N TYR A 49 -8.64 -15.67 17.23
CA TYR A 49 -9.47 -16.83 17.56
C TYR A 49 -10.91 -16.40 17.86
N ALA A 50 -11.86 -16.94 17.11
CA ALA A 50 -13.29 -16.86 17.40
C ALA A 50 -13.76 -18.22 17.89
N GLY A 51 -13.93 -18.39 19.21
CA GLY A 51 -14.14 -19.71 19.80
C GLY A 51 -12.94 -20.64 19.54
N MET A 52 -13.16 -21.73 18.81
CA MET A 52 -12.12 -22.67 18.38
C MET A 52 -11.57 -22.39 16.97
N HIS A 53 -12.13 -21.42 16.26
CA HIS A 53 -11.75 -21.10 14.89
C HIS A 53 -10.61 -20.09 14.88
N ARG A 54 -9.52 -20.46 14.19
CA ARG A 54 -8.34 -19.63 14.02
C ARG A 54 -8.41 -18.92 12.67
N LEU A 55 -7.97 -17.67 12.64
CA LEU A 55 -7.69 -16.91 11.41
C LEU A 55 -6.41 -16.10 11.58
N THR A 56 -5.74 -15.81 10.47
CA THR A 56 -4.60 -14.91 10.42
C THR A 56 -5.06 -13.57 9.85
N ALA A 57 -4.97 -12.51 10.65
CA ALA A 57 -5.34 -11.16 10.21
C ALA A 57 -4.11 -10.31 9.95
N GLU A 58 -4.12 -9.56 8.85
CA GLU A 58 -3.18 -8.48 8.62
C GLU A 58 -3.57 -7.28 9.48
N LEU A 59 -2.59 -6.57 10.03
CA LEU A 59 -2.83 -5.40 10.87
C LEU A 59 -2.81 -4.13 10.03
N ALA A 60 -3.92 -3.39 10.02
CA ALA A 60 -4.02 -2.05 9.48
C ALA A 60 -4.05 -1.04 10.64
N VAL A 61 -2.88 -0.55 11.04
CA VAL A 61 -2.69 0.34 12.18
C VAL A 61 -2.49 1.79 11.71
N GLU A 62 -1.69 1.97 10.65
CA GLU A 62 -1.42 3.30 10.12
C GLU A 62 -2.59 3.83 9.29
N PRO A 63 -2.80 5.16 9.24
CA PRO A 63 -3.90 5.76 8.47
C PRO A 63 -3.95 5.30 7.00
N ASP A 64 -2.80 5.21 6.32
CA ASP A 64 -2.73 4.77 4.93
C ASP A 64 -3.09 3.30 4.77
N GLN A 65 -2.70 2.45 5.73
CA GLN A 65 -3.06 1.03 5.75
C GLN A 65 -4.57 0.86 5.93
N ARG A 66 -5.18 1.61 6.85
CA ARG A 66 -6.63 1.61 7.06
C ARG A 66 -7.39 2.13 5.85
N ALA A 67 -6.88 3.20 5.22
CA ALA A 67 -7.49 3.75 4.01
C ALA A 67 -7.41 2.79 2.82
N GLN A 68 -6.32 2.03 2.69
CA GLN A 68 -6.16 1.01 1.65
C GLN A 68 -7.00 -0.23 1.93
N GLY A 69 -7.03 -0.73 3.17
CA GLY A 69 -7.76 -1.95 3.53
C GLY A 69 -7.49 -3.10 2.57
N LEU A 70 -8.56 -3.81 2.18
CA LEU A 70 -8.54 -4.93 1.22
C LEU A 70 -8.81 -4.48 -0.24
N MET A 71 -8.78 -3.17 -0.53
CA MET A 71 -8.98 -2.66 -1.90
C MET A 71 -7.96 -3.24 -2.89
N GLY A 72 -8.42 -3.52 -4.10
CA GLY A 72 -7.61 -4.06 -5.20
C GLY A 72 -7.37 -5.57 -5.14
N ARG A 73 -7.69 -6.25 -4.04
CA ARG A 73 -7.52 -7.71 -3.92
C ARG A 73 -8.55 -8.46 -4.75
N GLN A 74 -8.09 -9.47 -5.48
CA GLN A 74 -8.95 -10.33 -6.30
C GLN A 74 -9.46 -11.54 -5.52
N SER A 75 -8.81 -11.90 -4.43
CA SER A 75 -9.19 -13.02 -3.56
C SER A 75 -8.65 -12.81 -2.15
N LEU A 76 -9.28 -13.44 -1.20
CA LEU A 76 -8.85 -13.55 0.20
C LEU A 76 -8.93 -15.04 0.58
N ALA A 77 -7.84 -15.63 1.08
CA ALA A 77 -7.86 -17.02 1.49
C ALA A 77 -8.83 -17.22 2.68
N GLU A 78 -9.43 -18.41 2.80
CA GLU A 78 -10.54 -18.67 3.72
C GLU A 78 -10.27 -18.27 5.19
N GLN A 79 -9.04 -18.55 5.67
CA GLN A 79 -8.63 -18.25 7.05
C GLN A 79 -7.80 -16.95 7.14
N ARG A 80 -8.05 -16.01 6.24
CA ARG A 80 -7.37 -14.71 6.22
C ARG A 80 -8.36 -13.58 6.43
N GLY A 81 -7.86 -12.49 7.00
CA GLY A 81 -8.63 -11.27 7.22
C GLY A 81 -7.73 -10.07 7.40
N MET A 82 -8.35 -8.94 7.74
CA MET A 82 -7.66 -7.72 8.11
C MET A 82 -8.28 -7.15 9.38
N LEU A 83 -7.43 -6.87 10.37
CA LEU A 83 -7.81 -6.18 11.61
C LEU A 83 -7.40 -4.73 11.51
N PHE A 84 -8.38 -3.85 11.54
CA PHE A 84 -8.20 -2.40 11.61
C PHE A 84 -8.12 -1.98 13.07
N VAL A 85 -7.11 -1.20 13.40
CA VAL A 85 -6.86 -0.69 14.75
C VAL A 85 -6.87 0.83 14.69
N PHE A 86 -7.78 1.45 15.45
CA PHE A 86 -7.92 2.90 15.52
C PHE A 86 -7.35 3.43 16.83
N ASP A 87 -6.80 4.64 16.79
CA ASP A 87 -6.14 5.26 17.95
C ASP A 87 -7.13 5.63 19.06
N ARG A 88 -8.37 5.94 18.66
CA ARG A 88 -9.44 6.38 19.57
C ARG A 88 -10.75 5.69 19.23
N PRO A 89 -11.61 5.43 20.23
CA PRO A 89 -12.97 4.97 19.97
C PRO A 89 -13.75 5.99 19.13
N GLY A 90 -14.50 5.47 18.16
CA GLY A 90 -15.39 6.24 17.30
C GLY A 90 -16.38 5.32 16.61
N VAL A 91 -17.48 5.87 16.11
CA VAL A 91 -18.32 5.13 15.17
C VAL A 91 -17.52 4.96 13.89
N GLN A 92 -17.10 3.73 13.63
CA GLN A 92 -16.30 3.39 12.45
C GLN A 92 -17.22 2.94 11.33
N CYS A 93 -17.03 3.53 10.15
CA CYS A 93 -17.81 3.21 8.96
C CYS A 93 -16.88 2.75 7.82
N PHE A 94 -17.30 1.71 7.14
CA PHE A 94 -16.58 1.08 6.03
C PHE A 94 -17.43 1.06 4.78
N TRP A 95 -16.79 1.00 3.63
CA TRP A 95 -17.39 0.87 2.30
C TRP A 95 -16.61 -0.14 1.46
N MET A 96 -17.20 -0.60 0.35
CA MET A 96 -16.59 -1.59 -0.55
C MET A 96 -16.06 -1.00 -1.86
N ARG A 97 -15.80 0.31 -1.93
CA ARG A 97 -15.21 0.92 -3.15
C ARG A 97 -13.87 0.26 -3.46
N ASN A 98 -13.69 -0.10 -4.74
CA ASN A 98 -12.46 -0.77 -5.22
C ASN A 98 -12.15 -2.10 -4.50
N THR A 99 -13.07 -2.69 -3.76
CA THR A 99 -12.94 -4.00 -3.12
C THR A 99 -13.74 -5.02 -3.91
N PHE A 100 -13.05 -6.02 -4.47
CA PHE A 100 -13.65 -7.01 -5.38
C PHE A 100 -14.08 -8.30 -4.66
N VAL A 101 -13.59 -8.51 -3.46
CA VAL A 101 -13.89 -9.68 -2.62
C VAL A 101 -15.11 -9.36 -1.77
N PRO A 102 -16.17 -10.20 -1.77
CA PRO A 102 -17.28 -10.05 -0.83
C PRO A 102 -16.77 -10.30 0.60
N LEU A 103 -17.12 -9.42 1.54
CA LEU A 103 -16.59 -9.42 2.90
C LEU A 103 -17.71 -9.42 3.94
N SER A 104 -17.40 -9.93 5.13
CA SER A 104 -18.13 -9.64 6.37
C SER A 104 -17.22 -8.83 7.28
N ILE A 105 -17.76 -7.81 7.93
CA ILE A 105 -17.06 -6.99 8.92
C ILE A 105 -17.67 -7.19 10.31
N ALA A 106 -16.82 -7.41 11.31
CA ALA A 106 -17.19 -7.41 12.72
C ALA A 106 -16.57 -6.21 13.41
N PHE A 107 -17.37 -5.39 14.09
CA PHE A 107 -16.93 -4.29 14.94
C PHE A 107 -16.73 -4.77 16.36
N LEU A 108 -15.56 -4.46 16.97
CA LEU A 108 -15.15 -5.06 18.23
C LEU A 108 -14.86 -3.99 19.27
N ARG A 109 -15.29 -4.26 20.51
CA ARG A 109 -14.85 -3.52 21.70
C ARG A 109 -13.37 -3.84 22.00
N ASP A 110 -12.77 -3.09 22.86
CA ASP A 110 -11.36 -3.25 23.27
C ASP A 110 -11.07 -4.60 23.94
N ASP A 111 -12.07 -5.22 24.56
CA ASP A 111 -12.00 -6.56 25.15
C ASP A 111 -12.19 -7.70 24.13
N GLY A 112 -12.44 -7.34 22.87
CA GLY A 112 -12.68 -8.27 21.76
C GLY A 112 -14.11 -8.73 21.59
N SER A 113 -15.06 -8.29 22.45
CA SER A 113 -16.46 -8.63 22.25
C SER A 113 -17.02 -7.95 20.99
N ILE A 114 -17.77 -8.71 20.20
CA ILE A 114 -18.36 -8.25 18.94
C ILE A 114 -19.57 -7.37 19.24
N VAL A 115 -19.59 -6.14 18.69
CA VAL A 115 -20.74 -5.24 18.76
C VAL A 115 -21.78 -5.63 17.74
N ASN A 116 -21.41 -5.61 16.45
CA ASN A 116 -22.25 -6.00 15.33
C ASN A 116 -21.40 -6.60 14.22
N ILE A 117 -22.06 -7.37 13.36
CA ILE A 117 -21.49 -7.95 12.13
C ILE A 117 -22.36 -7.51 10.97
N GLU A 118 -21.73 -7.14 9.85
CA GLU A 118 -22.42 -6.81 8.61
C GLU A 118 -21.76 -7.49 7.42
N ASP A 119 -22.58 -7.95 6.48
CA ASP A 119 -22.11 -8.46 5.19
C ASP A 119 -22.05 -7.32 4.19
N MET A 120 -20.96 -7.26 3.41
CA MET A 120 -20.65 -6.16 2.51
C MET A 120 -20.47 -6.69 1.09
N GLU A 121 -21.26 -6.15 0.16
CA GLU A 121 -21.19 -6.52 -1.26
C GLU A 121 -20.07 -5.76 -1.98
N PRO A 122 -19.31 -6.44 -2.89
CA PRO A 122 -18.24 -5.82 -3.65
C PRO A 122 -18.68 -4.56 -4.40
N LEU A 123 -17.77 -3.60 -4.48
CA LEU A 123 -17.88 -2.36 -5.29
C LEU A 123 -19.02 -1.41 -4.87
N LYS A 124 -19.71 -1.67 -3.77
CA LYS A 124 -20.74 -0.79 -3.23
C LYS A 124 -20.12 0.37 -2.47
N SER A 125 -20.90 1.47 -2.38
CA SER A 125 -20.50 2.68 -1.68
C SER A 125 -21.29 2.92 -0.40
N ASP A 126 -22.20 2.00 -0.06
CA ASP A 126 -22.98 2.06 1.15
C ASP A 126 -22.07 1.96 2.37
N ASN A 127 -22.40 2.70 3.41
CA ASN A 127 -21.64 2.68 4.65
C ASN A 127 -22.14 1.57 5.56
N HIS A 128 -21.22 0.76 6.04
CA HIS A 128 -21.42 -0.24 7.06
C HIS A 128 -20.75 0.26 8.34
N CYS A 129 -21.52 0.53 9.39
CA CYS A 129 -21.02 1.24 10.55
C CYS A 129 -21.15 0.44 11.83
N SER A 130 -20.25 0.71 12.80
CA SER A 130 -20.39 0.20 14.15
C SER A 130 -21.60 0.82 14.85
N GLN A 131 -22.34 0.00 15.62
CA GLN A 131 -23.51 0.46 16.37
C GLN A 131 -23.15 1.28 17.62
N GLU A 132 -21.87 1.21 18.04
CA GLU A 132 -21.33 2.04 19.13
C GLU A 132 -19.87 2.42 18.81
N PRO A 133 -19.25 3.37 19.53
CA PRO A 133 -17.85 3.72 19.34
C PRO A 133 -16.92 2.55 19.63
N VAL A 134 -16.07 2.18 18.65
CA VAL A 134 -15.09 1.09 18.76
C VAL A 134 -13.73 1.53 18.26
N ARG A 135 -12.67 0.78 18.65
CA ARG A 135 -11.32 0.94 18.11
C ARG A 135 -10.89 -0.19 17.19
N LEU A 136 -11.69 -1.24 17.05
CA LEU A 136 -11.32 -2.42 16.30
C LEU A 136 -12.42 -2.80 15.32
N ALA A 137 -12.01 -3.18 14.10
CA ALA A 137 -12.88 -3.80 13.11
C ALA A 137 -12.14 -4.95 12.42
N LEU A 138 -12.82 -6.06 12.18
CA LEU A 138 -12.25 -7.26 11.57
C LEU A 138 -13.01 -7.61 10.30
N GLU A 139 -12.32 -7.48 9.15
CA GLU A 139 -12.83 -7.94 7.86
C GLU A 139 -12.34 -9.34 7.53
N VAL A 140 -13.27 -10.18 7.04
CA VAL A 140 -13.02 -11.56 6.58
C VAL A 140 -13.86 -11.83 5.33
N ASN A 141 -13.69 -12.99 4.71
CA ASN A 141 -14.60 -13.43 3.62
C ASN A 141 -16.05 -13.39 4.07
N GLN A 142 -16.95 -12.99 3.19
CA GLN A 142 -18.38 -12.93 3.47
C GLN A 142 -18.91 -14.28 3.96
N GLY A 143 -19.73 -14.24 5.01
CA GLY A 143 -20.30 -15.41 5.65
C GLY A 143 -19.35 -16.20 6.57
N TRP A 144 -18.09 -15.78 6.73
CA TRP A 144 -17.12 -16.48 7.58
C TRP A 144 -17.61 -16.64 9.02
N PHE A 145 -18.19 -15.59 9.58
CA PHE A 145 -18.74 -15.59 10.95
C PHE A 145 -19.94 -16.51 11.07
N ALA A 146 -20.91 -16.38 10.17
CA ALA A 146 -22.14 -17.18 10.16
C ALA A 146 -21.84 -18.69 10.04
N ALA A 147 -20.95 -19.08 9.13
CA ALA A 147 -20.54 -20.47 8.93
C ALA A 147 -19.89 -21.11 10.17
N ARG A 148 -19.46 -20.28 11.14
CA ARG A 148 -18.80 -20.71 12.37
C ARG A 148 -19.60 -20.45 13.64
N ASN A 149 -20.86 -20.04 13.46
CA ASN A 149 -21.75 -19.64 14.55
C ASN A 149 -21.16 -18.54 15.43
N VAL A 150 -20.39 -17.62 14.83
CA VAL A 150 -19.85 -16.42 15.50
C VAL A 150 -20.87 -15.29 15.36
N ALA A 151 -21.28 -14.73 16.50
CA ALA A 151 -22.37 -13.76 16.61
C ALA A 151 -21.96 -12.58 17.51
N PRO A 152 -22.74 -11.48 17.52
CA PRO A 152 -22.56 -10.40 18.50
C PRO A 152 -22.46 -10.94 19.94
N ASP A 153 -21.73 -10.21 20.77
CA ASP A 153 -21.34 -10.52 22.16
C ASP A 153 -20.35 -11.68 22.32
N MET A 154 -20.02 -12.43 21.28
CA MET A 154 -18.90 -13.38 21.33
C MET A 154 -17.56 -12.64 21.28
N VAL A 155 -16.51 -13.24 21.85
CA VAL A 155 -15.20 -12.62 22.01
C VAL A 155 -14.21 -13.15 20.98
N ILE A 156 -13.58 -12.23 20.24
CA ILE A 156 -12.40 -12.49 19.43
C ILE A 156 -11.16 -12.36 20.32
N ARG A 157 -10.35 -13.41 20.38
CA ARG A 157 -9.11 -13.46 21.19
C ARG A 157 -7.88 -13.29 20.30
N GLY A 158 -6.75 -12.91 20.91
CA GLY A 158 -5.47 -12.71 20.20
C GLY A 158 -5.27 -11.28 19.70
N LEU A 159 -6.11 -10.34 20.12
CA LEU A 159 -6.02 -8.93 19.74
C LEU A 159 -4.71 -8.30 20.25
N PRO A 160 -4.19 -7.29 19.54
CA PRO A 160 -3.01 -6.56 19.99
C PRO A 160 -3.32 -5.75 21.25
N THR A 161 -2.30 -5.49 22.06
CA THR A 161 -2.42 -4.56 23.20
C THR A 161 -2.66 -3.15 22.67
N LEU A 162 -3.80 -2.58 23.00
CA LEU A 162 -4.15 -1.21 22.65
C LEU A 162 -3.49 -0.24 23.64
N ARG A 163 -2.81 0.78 23.13
CA ARG A 163 -2.15 1.82 23.92
C ARG A 163 -3.02 3.06 24.05
#